data_7ce72cbba48487143da20b605745bb70
#
_entry.id   7ce72cbba48487143da20b605745bb70
#
_cell.length_a   1.000
_cell.length_b   1.000
_cell.length_c   1.000
_cell.angle_alpha   90.00
_cell.angle_beta   90.00
_cell.angle_gamma   90.00
#
_symmetry.space_group_name_H-M   'P 1'
#
loop_
_entity.id
_entity.type
_entity.pdbx_description
1 polymer ?
#
loop_
_entity_poly.entity_id
_entity_poly.type
_entity_poly.pdbx_seq_one_letter_code
_entity_poly.pdbx_strand_id
1 'polypeptide(L)'
;MSTMFVIACVQQIVNGIMAESDKEVEKGNFTMLDELHHYTSGMKALATNYAYFGIDELRQACGGAGFTLASGIADIWQDIAPYSTFEGVNVVMAQQSSRYVLKQAKKASKGQKCTGFFSYINDLDGICNSKSEARTAEEFGAIDHLDKAMKVNAAAQLRRTFELLKSSDAHEKNKQNDLYADEV
;
A
#
# COMPACT_ATOMS: atom_id res chain seq x y z
N MET A 1 10.73 15.59 -2.07
CA MET A 1 9.59 16.33 -2.68
C MET A 1 8.61 15.40 -3.42
N SER A 2 9.06 14.42 -4.19
CA SER A 2 8.16 13.50 -4.91
C SER A 2 7.21 12.70 -4.00
N THR A 3 7.70 12.15 -2.89
CA THR A 3 6.87 11.35 -1.95
C THR A 3 5.76 12.19 -1.31
N MET A 4 6.06 13.42 -0.89
CA MET A 4 5.05 14.34 -0.33
C MET A 4 3.96 14.66 -1.35
N PHE A 5 4.34 14.85 -2.60
CA PHE A 5 3.38 15.09 -3.68
C PHE A 5 2.47 13.86 -3.90
N VAL A 6 3.05 12.67 -3.93
CA VAL A 6 2.28 11.41 -4.06
C VAL A 6 1.29 11.24 -2.91
N ILE A 7 1.74 11.45 -1.67
CA ILE A 7 0.87 11.38 -0.49
C ILE A 7 -0.29 12.38 -0.61
N ALA A 8 -0.03 13.62 -1.03
CA ALA A 8 -1.07 14.63 -1.22
C ALA A 8 -2.07 14.25 -2.32
N CYS A 9 -1.61 13.68 -3.44
CA CYS A 9 -2.48 13.19 -4.50
C CYS A 9 -3.37 12.04 -4.02
N VAL A 10 -2.79 11.07 -3.31
CA VAL A 10 -3.55 9.94 -2.75
C VAL A 10 -4.56 10.42 -1.71
N GLN A 11 -4.21 11.40 -0.88
CA GLN A 11 -5.14 12.01 0.07
C GLN A 11 -6.36 12.61 -0.63
N GLN A 12 -6.20 13.27 -1.78
CA GLN A 12 -7.32 13.79 -2.55
C GLN A 12 -8.22 12.67 -3.09
N ILE A 13 -7.62 11.57 -3.57
CA ILE A 13 -8.37 10.39 -4.03
C ILE A 13 -9.17 9.78 -2.86
N VAL A 14 -8.54 9.59 -1.71
CA VAL A 14 -9.18 9.03 -0.52
C VAL A 14 -10.33 9.93 -0.04
N ASN A 15 -10.14 11.24 -0.04
CA ASN A 15 -11.19 12.19 0.33
C ASN A 15 -12.39 12.10 -0.65
N GLY A 16 -12.14 11.91 -1.94
CA GLY A 16 -13.19 11.67 -2.94
C GLY A 16 -13.99 10.40 -2.67
N ILE A 17 -13.30 9.29 -2.41
CA ILE A 17 -13.92 8.00 -2.07
C ILE A 17 -14.71 8.10 -0.77
N MET A 18 -14.19 8.82 0.24
CA MET A 18 -14.86 9.05 1.51
C MET A 18 -16.18 9.80 1.32
N ALA A 19 -16.16 10.91 0.57
CA ALA A 19 -17.37 11.70 0.30
C ALA A 19 -18.44 10.92 -0.49
N GLU A 20 -18.03 9.97 -1.33
CA GLU A 20 -18.92 9.08 -2.06
C GLU A 20 -19.46 7.96 -1.15
N SER A 21 -18.60 7.41 -0.31
CA SER A 21 -18.96 6.41 0.70
C SER A 21 -19.99 6.95 1.69
N ASP A 22 -19.85 8.19 2.17
CA ASP A 22 -20.79 8.81 3.08
C ASP A 22 -22.21 8.88 2.48
N LYS A 23 -22.33 9.26 1.19
CA LYS A 23 -23.61 9.28 0.48
C LYS A 23 -24.25 7.90 0.33
N GLU A 24 -23.42 6.87 0.15
CA GLU A 24 -23.90 5.49 0.05
C GLU A 24 -24.32 4.94 1.43
N VAL A 25 -23.61 5.29 2.48
CA VAL A 25 -23.95 4.93 3.87
C VAL A 25 -25.31 5.55 4.27
N GLU A 26 -25.58 6.80 3.89
CA GLU A 26 -26.89 7.44 4.11
C GLU A 26 -28.04 6.67 3.44
N LYS A 27 -27.78 5.97 2.34
CA LYS A 27 -28.73 5.09 1.63
C LYS A 27 -28.78 3.66 2.20
N GLY A 28 -27.99 3.38 3.26
CA GLY A 28 -27.87 2.05 3.87
C GLY A 28 -26.95 1.08 3.09
N ASN A 29 -26.12 1.58 2.17
CA ASN A 29 -25.16 0.79 1.41
C ASN A 29 -23.75 0.93 1.98
N PHE A 30 -23.21 -0.14 2.55
CA PHE A 30 -21.90 -0.18 3.22
C PHE A 30 -20.78 -0.80 2.37
N THR A 31 -21.02 -1.07 1.08
CA THR A 31 -20.08 -1.82 0.23
C THR A 31 -18.77 -1.07 -0.02
N MET A 32 -18.79 0.26 0.00
CA MET A 32 -17.60 1.10 -0.20
C MET A 32 -16.72 1.22 1.05
N LEU A 33 -17.23 0.91 2.23
CA LEU A 33 -16.47 1.03 3.47
C LEU A 33 -15.24 0.10 3.51
N ASP A 34 -15.37 -1.11 2.97
CA ASP A 34 -14.25 -2.06 2.89
C ASP A 34 -13.10 -1.50 2.02
N GLU A 35 -13.45 -0.85 0.90
CA GLU A 35 -12.47 -0.24 0.01
C GLU A 35 -11.83 1.00 0.63
N LEU A 36 -12.63 1.87 1.23
CA LEU A 36 -12.13 3.03 1.97
C LEU A 36 -11.19 2.62 3.09
N HIS A 37 -11.56 1.58 3.85
CA HIS A 37 -10.72 1.04 4.92
C HIS A 37 -9.40 0.49 4.39
N HIS A 38 -9.39 -0.15 3.22
CA HIS A 38 -8.16 -0.60 2.56
C HIS A 38 -7.21 0.58 2.28
N TYR A 39 -7.70 1.64 1.65
CA TYR A 39 -6.86 2.79 1.33
C TYR A 39 -6.36 3.52 2.58
N THR A 40 -7.23 3.77 3.54
CA THR A 40 -6.85 4.50 4.75
C THR A 40 -5.86 3.73 5.61
N SER A 41 -6.05 2.42 5.79
CA SER A 41 -5.13 1.57 6.55
C SER A 41 -3.78 1.40 5.86
N GLY A 42 -3.76 1.15 4.56
CA GLY A 42 -2.54 1.03 3.77
C GLY A 42 -1.75 2.34 3.73
N MET A 43 -2.44 3.46 3.49
CA MET A 43 -1.81 4.78 3.49
C MET A 43 -1.27 5.20 4.85
N LYS A 44 -1.97 4.89 5.92
CA LYS A 44 -1.47 5.13 7.29
C LYS A 44 -0.14 4.42 7.51
N ALA A 45 -0.07 3.12 7.22
CA ALA A 45 1.16 2.34 7.40
C ALA A 45 2.30 2.86 6.51
N LEU A 46 2.02 3.13 5.24
CA LEU A 46 3.01 3.62 4.28
C LEU A 46 3.53 5.00 4.67
N ALA A 47 2.64 5.98 4.90
CA ALA A 47 3.02 7.36 5.15
C ALA A 47 3.81 7.52 6.45
N THR A 48 3.40 6.83 7.53
CA THR A 48 4.10 6.92 8.81
C THR A 48 5.46 6.21 8.79
N ASN A 49 5.60 5.10 8.07
CA ASN A 49 6.90 4.46 7.86
C ASN A 49 7.84 5.37 7.05
N TYR A 50 7.35 5.96 5.95
CA TYR A 50 8.16 6.90 5.16
C TYR A 50 8.61 8.11 5.97
N ALA A 51 7.73 8.68 6.80
CA ALA A 51 8.08 9.79 7.66
C ALA A 51 9.15 9.39 8.69
N TYR A 52 8.94 8.27 9.37
CA TYR A 52 9.86 7.79 10.39
C TYR A 52 11.26 7.50 9.84
N PHE A 53 11.35 6.68 8.78
CA PHE A 53 12.64 6.32 8.18
C PHE A 53 13.30 7.51 7.47
N GLY A 54 12.54 8.37 6.80
CA GLY A 54 13.08 9.53 6.12
C GLY A 54 13.69 10.55 7.09
N ILE A 55 13.08 10.76 8.26
CA ILE A 55 13.66 11.63 9.29
C ILE A 55 14.87 10.98 9.95
N ASP A 56 14.86 9.65 10.14
CA ASP A 56 16.04 8.95 10.66
C ASP A 56 17.23 9.05 9.71
N GLU A 57 17.02 8.94 8.39
CA GLU A 57 18.07 9.17 7.40
C GLU A 57 18.63 10.59 7.46
N LEU A 58 17.75 11.60 7.55
CA LEU A 58 18.16 12.99 7.69
C LEU A 58 18.95 13.22 9.00
N ARG A 59 18.49 12.63 10.10
CA ARG A 59 19.18 12.66 11.38
C ARG A 59 20.59 12.07 11.28
N GLN A 60 20.74 10.93 10.63
CA GLN A 60 22.04 10.29 10.43
C GLN A 60 22.96 11.12 9.52
N ALA A 61 22.42 11.76 8.48
CA ALA A 61 23.20 12.63 7.59
C ALA A 61 23.80 13.85 8.31
N CYS A 62 23.20 14.28 9.42
CA CYS A 62 23.73 15.34 10.28
C CYS A 62 24.83 14.86 11.25
N GLY A 63 25.21 13.57 11.20
CA GLY A 63 26.21 12.98 12.10
C GLY A 63 25.84 13.15 13.58
N GLY A 64 26.83 13.41 14.45
CA GLY A 64 26.60 13.59 15.88
C GLY A 64 25.64 14.73 16.22
N ALA A 65 25.59 15.78 15.42
CA ALA A 65 24.67 16.90 15.60
C ALA A 65 23.20 16.45 15.48
N GLY A 66 22.90 15.51 14.60
CA GLY A 66 21.54 14.97 14.42
C GLY A 66 21.00 14.16 15.62
N PHE A 67 21.88 13.79 16.56
CA PHE A 67 21.49 13.11 17.79
C PHE A 67 21.21 14.08 18.93
N THR A 68 21.77 15.29 18.88
CA THR A 68 21.60 16.29 19.93
C THR A 68 20.27 17.04 19.80
N LEU A 69 19.65 17.38 20.92
CA LEU A 69 18.42 18.18 20.95
C LEU A 69 18.61 19.57 20.32
N ALA A 70 19.82 20.11 20.35
CA ALA A 70 20.15 21.43 19.77
C ALA A 70 19.90 21.48 18.23
N SER A 71 19.89 20.36 17.55
CA SER A 71 19.58 20.30 16.11
C SER A 71 18.09 20.42 15.79
N GLY A 72 17.20 20.14 16.75
CA GLY A 72 15.76 20.01 16.56
C GLY A 72 15.32 18.76 15.78
N ILE A 73 16.24 18.05 15.11
CA ILE A 73 15.90 16.85 14.31
C ILE A 73 15.59 15.67 15.22
N ALA A 74 16.29 15.54 16.34
CA ALA A 74 16.06 14.49 17.33
C ALA A 74 14.65 14.59 17.93
N ASP A 75 14.16 15.81 18.21
CA ASP A 75 12.81 16.05 18.71
C ASP A 75 11.76 15.63 17.68
N ILE A 76 11.92 16.05 16.41
CA ILE A 76 11.02 15.68 15.33
C ILE A 76 10.98 14.15 15.13
N TRP A 77 12.13 13.48 15.23
CA TRP A 77 12.19 12.02 15.12
C TRP A 77 11.44 11.32 16.27
N GLN A 78 11.59 11.83 17.50
CA GLN A 78 10.86 11.32 18.67
C GLN A 78 9.36 11.54 18.56
N ASP A 79 8.92 12.70 18.04
CA ASP A 79 7.52 13.02 17.85
C ASP A 79 6.86 12.14 16.77
N ILE A 80 7.61 11.71 15.76
CA ILE A 80 7.10 10.87 14.67
C ILE A 80 7.12 9.38 15.02
N ALA A 81 8.05 8.92 15.85
CA ALA A 81 8.18 7.50 16.20
C ALA A 81 6.85 6.84 16.67
N PRO A 82 6.02 7.48 17.52
CA PRO A 82 4.76 6.91 17.95
C PRO A 82 3.73 6.68 16.85
N TYR A 83 3.82 7.40 15.71
CA TYR A 83 2.86 7.28 14.61
C TYR A 83 2.85 5.89 13.96
N SER A 84 3.91 5.10 14.12
CA SER A 84 3.94 3.71 13.67
C SER A 84 3.15 2.75 14.56
N THR A 85 2.76 3.18 15.76
CA THR A 85 2.12 2.34 16.79
C THR A 85 0.73 2.79 17.17
N PHE A 86 0.49 4.08 17.42
CA PHE A 86 -0.84 4.53 17.80
C PHE A 86 -1.79 4.62 16.60
N GLU A 87 -3.09 4.66 16.86
CA GLU A 87 -4.17 4.57 15.86
C GLU A 87 -4.08 3.31 14.98
N GLY A 88 -3.50 2.25 15.53
CA GLY A 88 -3.25 0.97 14.88
C GLY A 88 -1.79 0.79 14.48
N VAL A 89 -1.18 -0.29 14.97
CA VAL A 89 0.20 -0.66 14.62
C VAL A 89 0.30 -0.88 13.11
N ASN A 90 1.37 -0.38 12.47
CA ASN A 90 1.52 -0.42 11.02
C ASN A 90 1.42 -1.83 10.43
N VAL A 91 1.95 -2.85 11.10
CA VAL A 91 1.81 -4.26 10.67
C VAL A 91 0.33 -4.66 10.60
N VAL A 92 -0.48 -4.29 11.57
CA VAL A 92 -1.93 -4.59 11.56
C VAL A 92 -2.64 -3.80 10.47
N MET A 93 -2.25 -2.55 10.23
CA MET A 93 -2.82 -1.74 9.15
C MET A 93 -2.48 -2.31 7.77
N ALA A 94 -1.24 -2.74 7.57
CA ALA A 94 -0.81 -3.44 6.35
C ALA A 94 -1.59 -4.75 6.14
N GLN A 95 -1.79 -5.55 7.20
CA GLN A 95 -2.60 -6.77 7.13
C GLN A 95 -4.05 -6.49 6.74
N GLN A 96 -4.67 -5.41 7.25
CA GLN A 96 -6.04 -5.04 6.87
C GLN A 96 -6.12 -4.68 5.38
N SER A 97 -5.17 -3.89 4.91
CA SER A 97 -5.05 -3.53 3.49
C SER A 97 -4.88 -4.76 2.60
N SER A 98 -3.95 -5.66 2.93
CA SER A 98 -3.69 -6.90 2.19
C SER A 98 -4.89 -7.84 2.13
N ARG A 99 -5.63 -7.97 3.23
CA ARG A 99 -6.84 -8.81 3.28
C ARG A 99 -7.88 -8.36 2.25
N TYR A 100 -8.02 -7.05 2.05
CA TYR A 100 -8.92 -6.52 1.04
C TYR A 100 -8.48 -6.91 -0.38
N VAL A 101 -7.20 -6.74 -0.72
CA VAL A 101 -6.64 -7.12 -2.02
C VAL A 101 -6.84 -8.61 -2.28
N LEU A 102 -6.55 -9.47 -1.31
CA LEU A 102 -6.79 -10.92 -1.42
C LEU A 102 -8.28 -11.27 -1.56
N LYS A 103 -9.18 -10.52 -0.92
CA LYS A 103 -10.63 -10.65 -1.12
C LYS A 103 -11.02 -10.34 -2.56
N GLN A 104 -10.46 -9.28 -3.17
CA GLN A 104 -10.70 -8.94 -4.58
C GLN A 104 -10.16 -10.04 -5.51
N ALA A 105 -8.96 -10.53 -5.26
CA ALA A 105 -8.38 -11.60 -6.06
C ALA A 105 -9.17 -12.93 -5.96
N LYS A 106 -9.70 -13.26 -4.79
CA LYS A 106 -10.64 -14.40 -4.63
C LYS A 106 -11.95 -14.18 -5.38
N LYS A 107 -12.45 -12.95 -5.51
CA LYS A 107 -13.62 -12.65 -6.35
C LYS A 107 -13.29 -12.84 -7.83
N ALA A 108 -12.16 -12.32 -8.29
CA ALA A 108 -11.70 -12.47 -9.68
C ALA A 108 -11.54 -13.95 -10.06
N SER A 109 -10.96 -14.78 -9.20
CA SER A 109 -10.82 -16.22 -9.43
C SER A 109 -12.15 -16.97 -9.55
N LYS A 110 -13.25 -16.41 -9.03
CA LYS A 110 -14.62 -16.92 -9.17
C LYS A 110 -15.37 -16.31 -10.37
N GLY A 111 -14.68 -15.58 -11.25
CA GLY A 111 -15.27 -14.96 -12.44
C GLY A 111 -15.99 -13.62 -12.19
N GLN A 112 -15.91 -13.07 -10.98
CA GLN A 112 -16.44 -11.74 -10.69
C GLN A 112 -15.39 -10.69 -11.09
N LYS A 113 -15.77 -9.74 -11.95
CA LYS A 113 -14.85 -8.69 -12.39
C LYS A 113 -14.60 -7.64 -11.30
N CYS A 114 -13.32 -7.37 -11.05
CA CYS A 114 -12.88 -6.23 -10.27
C CYS A 114 -12.88 -4.98 -11.15
N THR A 115 -13.22 -3.82 -10.57
CA THR A 115 -13.29 -2.53 -11.25
C THR A 115 -12.28 -1.53 -10.65
N GLY A 116 -12.12 -0.36 -11.28
CA GLY A 116 -11.27 0.70 -10.79
C GLY A 116 -9.80 0.28 -10.71
N PHE A 117 -9.14 0.65 -9.62
CA PHE A 117 -7.72 0.36 -9.39
C PHE A 117 -7.40 -1.13 -9.32
N PHE A 118 -8.38 -1.98 -9.01
CA PHE A 118 -8.21 -3.44 -8.91
C PHE A 118 -8.47 -4.18 -10.21
N SER A 119 -8.72 -3.48 -11.32
CA SER A 119 -8.99 -4.09 -12.63
C SER A 119 -7.85 -4.98 -13.14
N TYR A 120 -6.61 -4.70 -12.74
CA TYR A 120 -5.44 -5.51 -13.07
C TYR A 120 -5.51 -6.93 -12.51
N ILE A 121 -6.28 -7.16 -11.44
CA ILE A 121 -6.45 -8.49 -10.83
C ILE A 121 -7.23 -9.44 -11.74
N ASN A 122 -8.02 -8.92 -12.69
CA ASN A 122 -8.84 -9.75 -13.59
C ASN A 122 -8.03 -10.62 -14.54
N ASP A 123 -6.77 -10.23 -14.82
CA ASP A 123 -5.85 -10.97 -15.70
C ASP A 123 -4.43 -10.97 -15.10
N LEU A 124 -4.29 -11.60 -13.94
CA LEU A 124 -3.00 -11.68 -13.24
C LEU A 124 -1.92 -12.37 -14.07
N ASP A 125 -2.26 -13.46 -14.77
CA ASP A 125 -1.29 -14.22 -15.54
C ASP A 125 -0.84 -13.45 -16.79
N GLY A 126 -1.76 -12.81 -17.50
CA GLY A 126 -1.43 -11.95 -18.65
C GLY A 126 -0.55 -10.77 -18.25
N ILE A 127 -0.87 -10.11 -17.13
CA ILE A 127 -0.09 -8.99 -16.62
C ILE A 127 1.30 -9.43 -16.14
N CYS A 128 1.40 -10.49 -15.35
CA CYS A 128 2.70 -11.02 -14.88
C CYS A 128 3.62 -11.45 -16.02
N ASN A 129 3.08 -11.93 -17.12
CA ASN A 129 3.84 -12.36 -18.29
C ASN A 129 4.06 -11.23 -19.31
N SER A 130 3.49 -10.04 -19.10
CA SER A 130 3.68 -8.90 -20.00
C SER A 130 5.12 -8.41 -19.96
N LYS A 131 5.66 -8.04 -21.14
CA LYS A 131 6.99 -7.47 -21.26
C LYS A 131 6.86 -5.97 -21.55
N SER A 132 7.87 -5.20 -21.09
CA SER A 132 8.01 -3.81 -21.50
C SER A 132 8.38 -3.74 -22.98
N GLU A 133 7.72 -2.85 -23.70
CA GLU A 133 8.05 -2.51 -25.09
C GLU A 133 8.99 -1.30 -25.18
N ALA A 134 9.20 -0.61 -24.06
CA ALA A 134 10.09 0.55 -23.98
C ALA A 134 11.54 0.15 -24.27
N ARG A 135 12.19 0.90 -25.15
CA ARG A 135 13.57 0.68 -25.59
C ARG A 135 14.50 1.83 -25.23
N THR A 136 13.95 2.99 -24.90
CA THR A 136 14.69 4.18 -24.50
C THR A 136 14.36 4.59 -23.07
N ALA A 137 15.24 5.39 -22.45
CA ALA A 137 15.01 5.91 -21.10
C ALA A 137 13.76 6.82 -21.03
N GLU A 138 13.50 7.56 -22.12
CA GLU A 138 12.33 8.43 -22.22
C GLU A 138 11.03 7.62 -22.27
N GLU A 139 10.99 6.54 -23.05
CA GLU A 139 9.84 5.63 -23.12
C GLU A 139 9.60 4.94 -21.77
N PHE A 140 10.67 4.52 -21.07
CA PHE A 140 10.57 3.97 -19.72
C PHE A 140 10.02 4.97 -18.69
N GLY A 141 10.34 6.27 -18.86
CA GLY A 141 9.85 7.35 -18.01
C GLY A 141 8.42 7.80 -18.30
N ALA A 142 7.82 7.33 -19.39
CA ALA A 142 6.44 7.67 -19.74
C ALA A 142 5.45 7.11 -18.71
N ILE A 143 4.43 7.90 -18.36
CA ILE A 143 3.45 7.57 -17.30
C ILE A 143 2.78 6.22 -17.56
N ASP A 144 2.42 5.93 -18.81
CA ASP A 144 1.77 4.65 -19.18
C ASP A 144 2.67 3.45 -18.93
N HIS A 145 3.99 3.57 -19.19
CA HIS A 145 4.95 2.52 -18.89
C HIS A 145 5.18 2.34 -17.40
N LEU A 146 5.23 3.43 -16.65
CA LEU A 146 5.34 3.39 -15.19
C LEU A 146 4.10 2.74 -14.55
N ASP A 147 2.90 3.11 -14.99
CA ASP A 147 1.64 2.50 -14.55
C ASP A 147 1.61 0.99 -14.84
N LYS A 148 2.00 0.61 -16.07
CA LYS A 148 2.12 -0.81 -16.44
C LYS A 148 3.13 -1.56 -15.57
N ALA A 149 4.31 -0.97 -15.31
CA ALA A 149 5.33 -1.57 -14.47
C ALA A 149 4.85 -1.75 -13.02
N MET A 150 4.14 -0.76 -12.47
CA MET A 150 3.54 -0.84 -11.13
C MET A 150 2.48 -1.94 -11.05
N LYS A 151 1.61 -2.06 -12.06
CA LYS A 151 0.61 -3.14 -12.14
C LYS A 151 1.25 -4.52 -12.24
N VAL A 152 2.33 -4.66 -13.01
CA VAL A 152 3.10 -5.92 -13.12
C VAL A 152 3.70 -6.30 -11.77
N ASN A 153 4.32 -5.33 -11.07
CA ASN A 153 4.88 -5.58 -9.74
C ASN A 153 3.79 -6.00 -8.74
N ALA A 154 2.69 -5.26 -8.67
CA ALA A 154 1.57 -5.58 -7.78
C ALA A 154 0.97 -6.97 -8.08
N ALA A 155 0.80 -7.32 -9.36
CA ALA A 155 0.31 -8.63 -9.77
C ALA A 155 1.29 -9.75 -9.40
N ALA A 156 2.60 -9.54 -9.57
CA ALA A 156 3.63 -10.51 -9.21
C ALA A 156 3.68 -10.77 -7.70
N GLN A 157 3.62 -9.72 -6.89
CA GLN A 157 3.55 -9.84 -5.42
C GLN A 157 2.28 -10.60 -5.00
N LEU A 158 1.14 -10.23 -5.55
CA LEU A 158 -0.13 -10.91 -5.25
C LEU A 158 -0.08 -12.40 -5.61
N ARG A 159 0.48 -12.76 -6.78
CA ARG A 159 0.66 -14.15 -7.20
C ARG A 159 1.58 -14.91 -6.24
N ARG A 160 2.72 -14.31 -5.87
CA ARG A 160 3.65 -14.88 -4.89
C ARG A 160 2.97 -15.14 -3.55
N THR A 161 2.20 -14.17 -3.04
CA THR A 161 1.44 -14.33 -1.79
C THR A 161 0.45 -15.50 -1.88
N PHE A 162 -0.24 -15.67 -3.01
CA PHE A 162 -1.12 -16.82 -3.22
C PHE A 162 -0.37 -18.15 -3.23
N GLU A 163 0.79 -18.22 -3.86
CA GLU A 163 1.63 -19.42 -3.90
C GLU A 163 2.12 -19.79 -2.49
N LEU A 164 2.57 -18.80 -1.71
CA LEU A 164 2.99 -18.99 -0.32
C LEU A 164 1.83 -19.43 0.57
N LEU A 165 0.64 -18.84 0.42
CA LEU A 165 -0.56 -19.27 1.16
C LEU A 165 -1.02 -20.69 0.82
N LYS A 166 -0.79 -21.14 -0.42
CA LYS A 166 -1.12 -22.52 -0.84
C LYS A 166 -0.09 -23.53 -0.34
N SER A 167 1.19 -23.15 -0.28
CA SER A 167 2.30 -24.03 0.11
C SER A 167 2.44 -24.15 1.64
N SER A 168 2.01 -23.15 2.38
CA SER A 168 1.93 -23.23 3.83
C SER A 168 0.70 -24.07 4.19
N ASP A 169 0.86 -25.03 5.12
CA ASP A 169 -0.29 -25.66 5.78
C ASP A 169 -1.02 -24.56 6.56
N ALA A 170 -1.93 -23.89 5.86
CA ALA A 170 -2.54 -22.64 6.23
C ALA A 170 -3.53 -22.74 7.41
N HIS A 171 -3.48 -23.83 8.18
CA HIS A 171 -4.25 -23.99 9.39
C HIS A 171 -3.68 -23.23 10.59
N GLU A 172 -2.44 -22.75 10.54
CA GLU A 172 -1.88 -21.87 11.56
C GLU A 172 -2.17 -20.40 11.24
N LYS A 173 -3.11 -19.81 11.96
CA LYS A 173 -3.46 -18.37 11.86
C LYS A 173 -2.23 -17.43 11.94
N ASN A 174 -1.18 -17.83 12.62
CA ASN A 174 0.03 -17.03 12.81
C ASN A 174 0.82 -16.90 11.50
N LYS A 175 1.02 -17.99 10.74
CA LYS A 175 1.73 -17.95 9.45
C LYS A 175 0.98 -17.08 8.41
N GLN A 176 -0.35 -17.07 8.43
CA GLN A 176 -1.11 -16.19 7.56
C GLN A 176 -0.89 -14.71 7.88
N ASN A 177 -0.76 -14.36 9.15
CA ASN A 177 -0.52 -12.99 9.56
C ASN A 177 0.87 -12.49 9.16
N ASP A 178 1.90 -13.34 9.28
CA ASP A 178 3.27 -12.99 8.89
C ASP A 178 3.35 -12.77 7.36
N LEU A 179 2.76 -13.66 6.56
CA LEU A 179 2.70 -13.51 5.11
C LEU A 179 1.95 -12.24 4.65
N TYR A 180 0.92 -11.82 5.37
CA TYR A 180 0.21 -10.57 5.06
C TYR A 180 1.02 -9.32 5.38
N ALA A 181 1.97 -9.39 6.31
CA ALA A 181 2.80 -8.26 6.71
C ALA A 181 4.02 -8.06 5.81
N ASP A 182 4.61 -9.16 5.33
CA ASP A 182 5.87 -9.14 4.57
C ASP A 182 5.68 -8.80 3.08
N GLU A 183 4.47 -8.99 2.53
CA GLU A 183 4.17 -8.83 1.10
C GLU A 183 3.38 -7.54 0.77
N VAL A 184 3.30 -6.58 1.72
CA VAL A 184 2.70 -5.26 1.54
C VAL A 184 3.75 -4.18 1.63
#